data_4e8c911c4ec1451401a403f1c21f57ef
#
_entry.id   4e8c911c4ec1451401a403f1c21f57ef
#
_cell.length_a   1.000
_cell.length_b   1.000
_cell.length_c   1.000
_cell.angle_alpha   90.00
_cell.angle_beta   90.00
_cell.angle_gamma   90.00
#
_symmetry.space_group_name_H-M   'P 1'
#
loop_
_entity.id
_entity.type
_entity.pdbx_description
1 polymer ?
#
loop_
_entity_poly.entity_id
_entity_poly.type
_entity_poly.pdbx_seq_one_letter_code
_entity_poly.pdbx_strand_id
1 'polypeptide(L)'
;LAFIMIKLIRAGFISKLFTILVLSLLLTNGAKAGCDDAPTDGVDYSNCQFSEGQDLSRAYIPNSNLSFISFIKVTFDKGVMMNAILSNGNFVESSFIRTNLYEANLEGGIFEKANFSSANLTRVNFKGSSLIETNFTNSNLFEADLTGANILNATFEGANLNNATWIDGTKCLLGSIGKCNK
;
A
#
# COMPACT_ATOMS: atom_id res chain seq x y z
N LEU A 1 -25.95 -28.23 8.71
CA LEU A 1 -26.32 -26.84 8.31
C LEU A 1 -25.34 -26.27 7.30
N ALA A 2 -24.02 -26.38 7.50
CA ALA A 2 -22.98 -25.88 6.57
C ALA A 2 -23.07 -26.53 5.17
N PHE A 3 -23.35 -27.81 5.08
CA PHE A 3 -23.46 -28.53 3.79
C PHE A 3 -24.69 -28.14 2.94
N ILE A 4 -25.76 -27.69 3.58
CA ILE A 4 -26.98 -27.23 2.91
C ILE A 4 -26.79 -25.80 2.35
N MET A 5 -26.03 -24.93 3.07
CA MET A 5 -25.73 -23.58 2.62
C MET A 5 -24.84 -23.56 1.36
N ILE A 6 -23.86 -24.45 1.25
CA ILE A 6 -22.99 -24.53 0.05
C ILE A 6 -23.77 -24.89 -1.21
N LYS A 7 -24.83 -25.71 -1.11
CA LYS A 7 -25.71 -26.05 -2.24
C LYS A 7 -26.60 -24.88 -2.70
N LEU A 8 -27.00 -23.99 -1.79
CA LEU A 8 -27.84 -22.82 -2.08
C LEU A 8 -27.03 -21.68 -2.74
N ILE A 9 -25.75 -21.55 -2.43
CA ILE A 9 -24.85 -20.58 -3.07
C ILE A 9 -24.63 -20.94 -4.55
N ARG A 10 -24.56 -22.22 -4.89
CA ARG A 10 -24.44 -22.69 -6.31
C ARG A 10 -25.69 -22.48 -7.16
N ALA A 11 -26.83 -22.24 -6.56
CA ALA A 11 -28.09 -22.07 -7.28
C ALA A 11 -28.41 -20.60 -7.65
N GLY A 12 -27.57 -19.64 -7.38
CA GLY A 12 -27.70 -18.23 -7.84
C GLY A 12 -28.88 -17.47 -7.22
N PHE A 13 -29.50 -17.95 -6.14
CA PHE A 13 -30.76 -17.42 -5.59
C PHE A 13 -30.61 -16.51 -4.35
N ILE A 14 -29.37 -16.19 -3.91
CA ILE A 14 -29.15 -15.31 -2.74
C ILE A 14 -28.64 -13.96 -3.24
N SER A 15 -29.42 -12.90 -3.01
CA SER A 15 -29.07 -11.54 -3.40
C SER A 15 -27.75 -11.09 -2.76
N LYS A 16 -26.96 -10.30 -3.49
CA LYS A 16 -25.66 -9.75 -3.02
C LYS A 16 -25.71 -9.09 -1.62
N LEU A 17 -26.90 -8.63 -1.18
CA LEU A 17 -27.07 -8.03 0.14
C LEU A 17 -26.97 -9.04 1.30
N PHE A 18 -27.34 -10.29 1.09
CA PHE A 18 -27.31 -11.31 2.15
C PHE A 18 -25.90 -11.86 2.38
N THR A 19 -25.06 -11.86 1.34
CA THR A 19 -23.65 -12.28 1.42
C THR A 19 -22.82 -11.30 2.26
N ILE A 20 -23.12 -10.01 2.18
CA ILE A 20 -22.42 -8.96 2.96
C ILE A 20 -22.80 -9.06 4.45
N LEU A 21 -24.04 -9.39 4.79
CA LEU A 21 -24.50 -9.43 6.18
C LEU A 21 -24.00 -10.68 6.95
N VAL A 22 -23.79 -11.80 6.26
CA VAL A 22 -23.28 -13.04 6.90
C VAL A 22 -21.77 -13.00 7.07
N LEU A 23 -21.05 -12.27 6.20
CA LEU A 23 -19.59 -12.11 6.30
C LEU A 23 -19.18 -11.19 7.47
N SER A 24 -20.05 -10.24 7.88
CA SER A 24 -19.76 -9.32 8.98
C SER A 24 -19.88 -9.94 10.38
N LEU A 25 -20.46 -11.13 10.53
CA LEU A 25 -20.65 -11.81 11.82
C LEU A 25 -19.52 -12.80 12.20
N LEU A 26 -18.52 -13.02 11.33
CA LEU A 26 -17.44 -13.99 11.59
C LEU A 26 -16.07 -13.35 11.87
N LEU A 27 -15.99 -12.02 11.95
CA LEU A 27 -14.72 -11.30 12.12
C LEU A 27 -14.54 -10.70 13.52
N THR A 28 -14.63 -11.53 14.55
CA THR A 28 -14.18 -11.13 15.88
C THR A 28 -13.26 -12.18 16.47
N ASN A 29 -12.05 -12.28 15.99
CA ASN A 29 -10.88 -12.82 16.70
C ASN A 29 -9.74 -12.87 15.67
N GLY A 30 -8.68 -12.11 15.86
CA GLY A 30 -7.41 -12.08 15.14
C GLY A 30 -6.96 -13.30 14.32
N ALA A 31 -7.87 -13.88 13.55
CA ALA A 31 -7.56 -14.93 12.62
C ALA A 31 -6.85 -14.33 11.43
N LYS A 32 -5.69 -14.86 11.08
CA LYS A 32 -4.99 -14.55 9.84
C LYS A 32 -5.99 -14.68 8.68
N ALA A 33 -6.26 -13.59 7.97
CA ALA A 33 -7.13 -13.59 6.81
C ALA A 33 -6.59 -14.59 5.77
N GLY A 34 -7.46 -15.31 5.08
CA GLY A 34 -7.06 -16.05 3.89
C GLY A 34 -6.72 -15.05 2.77
N CYS A 35 -5.80 -15.41 1.87
CA CYS A 35 -5.40 -14.52 0.78
C CYS A 35 -6.56 -14.12 -0.14
N ASP A 36 -7.70 -14.82 -0.08
CA ASP A 36 -8.91 -14.56 -0.87
C ASP A 36 -9.97 -13.73 -0.11
N ASP A 37 -9.66 -13.28 1.12
CA ASP A 37 -10.60 -12.49 1.91
C ASP A 37 -10.75 -11.06 1.33
N ALA A 38 -11.93 -10.46 1.55
CA ALA A 38 -12.16 -9.09 1.11
C ALA A 38 -11.24 -8.11 1.84
N PRO A 39 -10.71 -7.08 1.16
CA PRO A 39 -9.87 -6.06 1.77
C PRO A 39 -10.67 -5.23 2.80
N THR A 40 -10.24 -5.28 4.06
CA THR A 40 -10.87 -4.58 5.19
C THR A 40 -9.82 -3.95 6.11
N ASP A 41 -10.25 -3.10 7.04
CA ASP A 41 -9.39 -2.51 8.06
C ASP A 41 -8.70 -3.58 8.91
N GLY A 42 -7.39 -3.43 9.11
CA GLY A 42 -6.58 -4.33 9.93
C GLY A 42 -6.39 -5.74 9.36
N VAL A 43 -6.69 -5.99 8.08
CA VAL A 43 -6.52 -7.30 7.45
C VAL A 43 -5.04 -7.72 7.45
N ASP A 44 -4.77 -9.00 7.72
CA ASP A 44 -3.42 -9.58 7.62
C ASP A 44 -3.30 -10.43 6.35
N TYR A 45 -2.68 -9.85 5.32
CA TYR A 45 -2.31 -10.52 4.07
C TYR A 45 -0.82 -10.87 4.01
N SER A 46 -0.11 -10.83 5.13
CA SER A 46 1.33 -11.12 5.15
C SER A 46 1.63 -12.47 4.50
N ASN A 47 2.66 -12.50 3.65
CA ASN A 47 3.07 -13.67 2.87
C ASN A 47 2.02 -14.18 1.87
N CYS A 48 0.94 -13.46 1.60
CA CYS A 48 0.02 -13.81 0.53
C CYS A 48 0.66 -13.58 -0.85
N GLN A 49 0.21 -14.36 -1.84
CA GLN A 49 0.54 -14.15 -3.25
C GLN A 49 -0.73 -13.80 -4.00
N PHE A 50 -0.69 -12.69 -4.71
CA PHE A 50 -1.81 -12.21 -5.52
C PHE A 50 -1.45 -12.31 -7.00
N SER A 51 -2.48 -12.35 -7.84
CA SER A 51 -2.27 -12.37 -9.28
C SER A 51 -1.65 -11.06 -9.77
N GLU A 52 -0.71 -11.15 -10.71
CA GLU A 52 -0.14 -9.99 -11.37
C GLU A 52 -1.24 -9.15 -12.05
N GLY A 53 -1.15 -7.84 -11.93
CA GLY A 53 -2.08 -6.90 -12.58
C GLY A 53 -3.46 -6.79 -11.92
N GLN A 54 -3.65 -7.28 -10.69
CA GLN A 54 -4.92 -7.17 -9.97
C GLN A 54 -5.28 -5.70 -9.72
N ASP A 55 -6.57 -5.35 -9.89
CA ASP A 55 -7.09 -4.02 -9.58
C ASP A 55 -7.71 -4.00 -8.17
N LEU A 56 -7.03 -3.31 -7.26
CA LEU A 56 -7.44 -3.01 -5.89
C LEU A 56 -7.67 -1.51 -5.70
N SER A 57 -8.03 -0.79 -6.77
CA SER A 57 -8.32 0.63 -6.71
C SER A 57 -9.42 0.92 -5.69
N ARG A 58 -9.21 2.01 -4.90
CA ARG A 58 -10.11 2.43 -3.81
C ARG A 58 -10.25 1.41 -2.67
N ALA A 59 -9.38 0.42 -2.57
CA ALA A 59 -9.36 -0.47 -1.41
C ALA A 59 -9.26 0.34 -0.11
N TYR A 60 -10.03 -0.03 0.90
CA TYR A 60 -9.95 0.55 2.23
C TYR A 60 -9.35 -0.48 3.17
N ILE A 61 -8.04 -0.40 3.37
CA ILE A 61 -7.22 -1.34 4.14
C ILE A 61 -6.24 -0.61 5.08
N PRO A 62 -6.71 0.35 5.91
CA PRO A 62 -5.82 0.97 6.90
C PRO A 62 -5.39 -0.08 7.94
N ASN A 63 -4.28 0.19 8.62
CA ASN A 63 -3.70 -0.66 9.67
C ASN A 63 -3.42 -2.12 9.25
N SER A 64 -3.47 -2.43 7.95
CA SER A 64 -3.33 -3.79 7.42
C SER A 64 -1.87 -4.22 7.36
N ASN A 65 -1.65 -5.54 7.50
CA ASN A 65 -0.33 -6.15 7.35
C ASN A 65 -0.20 -6.77 5.96
N LEU A 66 0.62 -6.14 5.11
CA LEU A 66 0.96 -6.54 3.74
C LEU A 66 2.47 -6.81 3.63
N SER A 67 3.12 -7.20 4.73
CA SER A 67 4.55 -7.47 4.74
C SER A 67 4.88 -8.76 3.98
N PHE A 68 6.05 -8.79 3.34
CA PHE A 68 6.54 -9.94 2.55
C PHE A 68 5.59 -10.39 1.43
N ILE A 69 4.69 -9.51 1.00
CA ILE A 69 3.72 -9.79 -0.07
C ILE A 69 4.35 -9.57 -1.44
N SER A 70 3.81 -10.22 -2.47
CA SER A 70 4.13 -9.92 -3.85
C SER A 70 2.92 -9.36 -4.58
N PHE A 71 3.01 -8.08 -4.96
CA PHE A 71 1.99 -7.32 -5.69
C PHE A 71 2.61 -6.68 -6.95
N ILE A 72 3.00 -7.50 -7.93
CA ILE A 72 3.57 -7.00 -9.18
C ILE A 72 2.47 -6.45 -10.08
N LYS A 73 2.64 -5.21 -10.59
CA LYS A 73 1.70 -4.49 -11.47
C LYS A 73 0.29 -4.33 -10.89
N VAL A 74 0.12 -4.43 -9.57
CA VAL A 74 -1.18 -4.25 -8.91
C VAL A 74 -1.53 -2.76 -8.81
N THR A 75 -2.83 -2.45 -8.90
CA THR A 75 -3.34 -1.08 -8.82
C THR A 75 -4.04 -0.83 -7.48
N PHE A 76 -3.54 0.17 -6.72
CA PHE A 76 -4.12 0.64 -5.44
C PHE A 76 -4.63 2.09 -5.53
N ASP A 77 -4.86 2.59 -6.73
CA ASP A 77 -5.19 3.99 -6.96
C ASP A 77 -6.37 4.47 -6.12
N LYS A 78 -6.19 5.65 -5.48
CA LYS A 78 -7.19 6.26 -4.59
C LYS A 78 -7.56 5.39 -3.38
N GLY A 79 -6.77 4.37 -3.08
CA GLY A 79 -6.95 3.52 -1.90
C GLY A 79 -6.63 4.26 -0.59
N VAL A 80 -7.07 3.69 0.54
CA VAL A 80 -6.75 4.15 1.89
C VAL A 80 -5.99 3.05 2.60
N MET A 81 -4.69 3.30 2.85
CA MET A 81 -3.72 2.35 3.42
C MET A 81 -2.93 3.02 4.56
N MET A 82 -3.58 3.89 5.33
CA MET A 82 -2.93 4.58 6.46
C MET A 82 -2.44 3.56 7.48
N ASN A 83 -1.24 3.79 8.02
CA ASN A 83 -0.57 2.90 8.98
C ASN A 83 -0.39 1.45 8.49
N ALA A 84 -0.57 1.17 7.21
CA ALA A 84 -0.38 -0.17 6.68
C ALA A 84 1.11 -0.58 6.71
N ILE A 85 1.38 -1.87 6.89
CA ILE A 85 2.72 -2.44 6.89
C ILE A 85 2.95 -3.14 5.55
N LEU A 86 3.80 -2.56 4.69
CA LEU A 86 4.16 -3.09 3.36
C LEU A 86 5.65 -3.49 3.32
N SER A 87 6.28 -3.61 4.49
CA SER A 87 7.72 -3.84 4.60
C SER A 87 8.15 -5.16 3.94
N ASN A 88 9.31 -5.12 3.27
CA ASN A 88 9.90 -6.26 2.55
C ASN A 88 8.98 -6.87 1.47
N GLY A 89 7.95 -6.15 1.03
CA GLY A 89 7.07 -6.58 -0.06
C GLY A 89 7.65 -6.26 -1.44
N ASN A 90 7.16 -6.96 -2.47
CA ASN A 90 7.49 -6.71 -3.87
C ASN A 90 6.32 -6.03 -4.58
N PHE A 91 6.50 -4.76 -4.96
CA PHE A 91 5.50 -3.89 -5.59
C PHE A 91 6.00 -3.34 -6.94
N VAL A 92 6.80 -4.12 -7.66
CA VAL A 92 7.35 -3.71 -8.96
C VAL A 92 6.23 -3.34 -9.92
N GLU A 93 6.39 -2.17 -10.60
CA GLU A 93 5.45 -1.63 -11.58
C GLU A 93 4.02 -1.39 -11.04
N SER A 94 3.80 -1.40 -9.72
CA SER A 94 2.47 -1.19 -9.13
C SER A 94 2.09 0.29 -9.08
N SER A 95 0.77 0.55 -9.10
CA SER A 95 0.21 1.90 -9.08
C SER A 95 -0.41 2.24 -7.72
N PHE A 96 0.01 3.40 -7.18
CA PHE A 96 -0.47 4.00 -5.93
C PHE A 96 -0.91 5.46 -6.16
N ILE A 97 -1.43 5.78 -7.34
CA ILE A 97 -1.80 7.15 -7.71
C ILE A 97 -2.90 7.67 -6.78
N ARG A 98 -2.63 8.81 -6.10
CA ARG A 98 -3.56 9.42 -5.13
C ARG A 98 -3.93 8.52 -3.96
N THR A 99 -3.16 7.48 -3.67
CA THR A 99 -3.35 6.60 -2.52
C THR A 99 -2.97 7.33 -1.23
N ASN A 100 -3.71 7.10 -0.16
CA ASN A 100 -3.37 7.61 1.16
C ASN A 100 -2.58 6.55 1.94
N LEU A 101 -1.26 6.76 2.06
CA LEU A 101 -0.28 5.93 2.77
C LEU A 101 0.28 6.66 4.00
N TYR A 102 -0.48 7.59 4.61
CA TYR A 102 -0.06 8.32 5.81
C TYR A 102 0.47 7.36 6.88
N GLU A 103 1.70 7.61 7.38
CA GLU A 103 2.39 6.81 8.40
C GLU A 103 2.56 5.30 8.04
N ALA A 104 2.43 4.91 6.77
CA ALA A 104 2.65 3.53 6.38
C ALA A 104 4.13 3.14 6.45
N ASN A 105 4.40 1.84 6.71
CA ASN A 105 5.75 1.29 6.74
C ASN A 105 6.07 0.51 5.45
N LEU A 106 6.96 1.06 4.61
CA LEU A 106 7.40 0.51 3.34
C LEU A 106 8.88 0.10 3.37
N GLU A 107 9.45 -0.06 4.58
CA GLU A 107 10.85 -0.37 4.81
C GLU A 107 11.31 -1.64 4.08
N GLY A 108 12.45 -1.58 3.40
CA GLY A 108 13.04 -2.72 2.69
C GLY A 108 12.23 -3.24 1.51
N GLY A 109 11.12 -2.61 1.16
CA GLY A 109 10.25 -3.01 0.05
C GLY A 109 10.88 -2.72 -1.33
N ILE A 110 10.42 -3.41 -2.37
CA ILE A 110 10.82 -3.22 -3.76
C ILE A 110 9.69 -2.52 -4.50
N PHE A 111 9.90 -1.26 -4.87
CA PHE A 111 8.93 -0.39 -5.56
C PHE A 111 9.46 0.10 -6.92
N GLU A 112 10.30 -0.70 -7.56
CA GLU A 112 10.90 -0.35 -8.85
C GLU A 112 9.81 -0.07 -9.89
N LYS A 113 9.92 1.09 -10.57
CA LYS A 113 8.94 1.59 -11.53
C LYS A 113 7.52 1.79 -10.98
N ALA A 114 7.35 1.74 -9.65
CA ALA A 114 6.05 2.02 -9.05
C ALA A 114 5.65 3.49 -9.24
N ASN A 115 4.33 3.75 -9.25
CA ASN A 115 3.79 5.08 -9.45
C ASN A 115 3.08 5.60 -8.18
N PHE A 116 3.72 6.50 -7.44
CA PHE A 116 3.17 7.20 -6.28
C PHE A 116 2.74 8.64 -6.61
N SER A 117 2.45 8.96 -7.88
CA SER A 117 2.11 10.32 -8.24
C SER A 117 0.86 10.82 -7.48
N SER A 118 0.95 12.03 -6.92
CA SER A 118 -0.08 12.66 -6.10
C SER A 118 -0.48 11.86 -4.84
N ALA A 119 0.26 10.84 -4.44
CA ALA A 119 -0.01 10.07 -3.22
C ALA A 119 0.27 10.90 -1.95
N ASN A 120 -0.45 10.61 -0.88
CA ASN A 120 -0.11 11.10 0.46
C ASN A 120 0.85 10.12 1.13
N LEU A 121 2.13 10.49 1.16
CA LEU A 121 3.24 9.75 1.74
C LEU A 121 3.79 10.46 2.99
N THR A 122 2.96 11.28 3.65
CA THR A 122 3.36 11.98 4.88
C THR A 122 3.79 10.97 5.94
N ARG A 123 5.00 11.17 6.50
CA ARG A 123 5.61 10.31 7.53
C ARG A 123 5.79 8.85 7.14
N VAL A 124 5.79 8.54 5.86
CA VAL A 124 6.02 7.17 5.40
C VAL A 124 7.46 6.75 5.69
N ASN A 125 7.65 5.47 6.02
CA ASN A 125 8.99 4.88 6.18
C ASN A 125 9.40 4.12 4.92
N PHE A 126 10.36 4.67 4.15
CA PHE A 126 10.99 4.03 2.97
C PHE A 126 12.44 3.57 3.25
N LYS A 127 12.85 3.43 4.51
CA LYS A 127 14.24 3.05 4.82
C LYS A 127 14.67 1.80 4.05
N GLY A 128 15.84 1.87 3.41
CA GLY A 128 16.44 0.76 2.71
C GLY A 128 15.63 0.17 1.55
N SER A 129 14.55 0.83 1.11
CA SER A 129 13.73 0.36 0.00
C SER A 129 14.39 0.56 -1.37
N SER A 130 14.03 -0.25 -2.36
CA SER A 130 14.35 -0.02 -3.76
C SER A 130 13.27 0.82 -4.41
N LEU A 131 13.64 2.07 -4.78
CA LEU A 131 12.77 3.07 -5.41
C LEU A 131 13.29 3.42 -6.83
N ILE A 132 13.95 2.47 -7.48
CA ILE A 132 14.54 2.66 -8.81
C ILE A 132 13.43 3.00 -9.83
N GLU A 133 13.61 4.09 -10.59
CA GLU A 133 12.65 4.56 -11.59
C GLU A 133 11.24 4.83 -11.03
N THR A 134 11.09 4.97 -9.71
CA THR A 134 9.81 5.25 -9.05
C THR A 134 9.36 6.68 -9.33
N ASN A 135 8.07 6.86 -9.58
CA ASN A 135 7.46 8.16 -9.85
C ASN A 135 6.78 8.74 -8.59
N PHE A 136 7.34 9.83 -8.04
CA PHE A 136 6.79 10.60 -6.91
C PHE A 136 6.23 11.97 -7.33
N THR A 137 5.95 12.18 -8.61
CA THR A 137 5.47 13.48 -9.12
C THR A 137 4.27 13.99 -8.32
N ASN A 138 4.36 15.24 -7.80
CA ASN A 138 3.33 15.88 -6.98
C ASN A 138 2.90 15.11 -5.72
N SER A 139 3.66 14.14 -5.24
CA SER A 139 3.37 13.44 -3.99
C SER A 139 3.68 14.28 -2.75
N ASN A 140 3.07 13.95 -1.62
CA ASN A 140 3.39 14.59 -0.35
C ASN A 140 4.28 13.67 0.50
N LEU A 141 5.59 13.92 0.52
CA LEU A 141 6.61 13.22 1.30
C LEU A 141 7.02 14.00 2.57
N PHE A 142 6.14 14.87 3.09
CA PHE A 142 6.41 15.63 4.30
C PHE A 142 6.78 14.68 5.46
N GLU A 143 7.93 14.93 6.09
CA GLU A 143 8.47 14.10 7.17
C GLU A 143 8.72 12.61 6.82
N ALA A 144 8.70 12.22 5.55
CA ALA A 144 9.03 10.86 5.12
C ALA A 144 10.49 10.51 5.44
N ASP A 145 10.79 9.22 5.64
CA ASP A 145 12.15 8.72 5.87
C ASP A 145 12.63 7.86 4.70
N LEU A 146 13.58 8.39 3.93
CA LEU A 146 14.20 7.71 2.77
C LEU A 146 15.62 7.21 3.10
N THR A 147 16.03 7.15 4.37
CA THR A 147 17.39 6.77 4.77
C THR A 147 17.80 5.43 4.11
N GLY A 148 18.91 5.43 3.39
CA GLY A 148 19.44 4.25 2.73
C GLY A 148 18.62 3.71 1.55
N ALA A 149 17.54 4.39 1.12
CA ALA A 149 16.78 3.99 -0.04
C ALA A 149 17.58 4.17 -1.35
N ASN A 150 17.39 3.28 -2.31
CA ASN A 150 17.95 3.41 -3.65
C ASN A 150 16.97 4.17 -4.56
N ILE A 151 17.26 5.43 -4.86
CA ILE A 151 16.41 6.33 -5.67
C ILE A 151 16.92 6.52 -7.11
N LEU A 152 17.69 5.59 -7.64
CA LEU A 152 18.25 5.71 -8.99
C LEU A 152 17.13 5.97 -10.02
N ASN A 153 17.25 7.08 -10.78
CA ASN A 153 16.26 7.53 -11.77
C ASN A 153 14.85 7.78 -11.22
N ALA A 154 14.64 7.84 -9.90
CA ALA A 154 13.34 8.24 -9.35
C ALA A 154 13.02 9.71 -9.65
N THR A 155 11.76 10.04 -9.89
CA THR A 155 11.30 11.38 -10.19
C THR A 155 10.54 11.98 -9.01
N PHE A 156 10.91 13.22 -8.63
CA PHE A 156 10.29 13.96 -7.50
C PHE A 156 9.68 15.29 -7.94
N GLU A 157 9.41 15.48 -9.23
CA GLU A 157 8.86 16.75 -9.74
C GLU A 157 7.61 17.18 -8.95
N GLY A 158 7.61 18.38 -8.40
CA GLY A 158 6.51 18.92 -7.58
C GLY A 158 6.28 18.18 -6.23
N ALA A 159 7.07 17.18 -5.87
CA ALA A 159 6.91 16.47 -4.61
C ALA A 159 7.28 17.36 -3.42
N ASN A 160 6.49 17.31 -2.34
CA ASN A 160 6.79 17.99 -1.08
C ASN A 160 7.72 17.15 -0.21
N LEU A 161 8.99 17.53 -0.13
CA LEU A 161 10.04 16.89 0.65
C LEU A 161 10.39 17.65 1.95
N ASN A 162 9.57 18.61 2.36
CA ASN A 162 9.86 19.39 3.57
C ASN A 162 9.98 18.46 4.79
N ASN A 163 11.03 18.66 5.58
CA ASN A 163 11.37 17.85 6.76
C ASN A 163 11.56 16.34 6.47
N ALA A 164 11.57 15.88 5.23
CA ALA A 164 11.91 14.50 4.92
C ALA A 164 13.35 14.19 5.36
N THR A 165 13.61 12.96 5.75
CA THR A 165 14.99 12.46 5.95
C THR A 165 15.44 11.85 4.63
N TRP A 166 16.51 12.42 4.06
CA TRP A 166 17.05 12.00 2.76
C TRP A 166 17.83 10.69 2.85
N ILE A 167 18.25 10.15 1.70
CA ILE A 167 18.94 8.86 1.60
C ILE A 167 20.22 8.74 2.43
N ASP A 168 20.90 9.88 2.70
CA ASP A 168 22.10 9.98 3.52
C ASP A 168 21.84 10.29 5.01
N GLY A 169 20.57 10.26 5.43
CA GLY A 169 20.13 10.56 6.79
C GLY A 169 20.02 12.06 7.12
N THR A 170 20.27 12.95 6.17
CA THR A 170 20.13 14.41 6.40
C THR A 170 18.68 14.84 6.25
N LYS A 171 18.28 15.93 6.97
CA LYS A 171 16.94 16.51 6.83
C LYS A 171 16.88 17.46 5.64
N CYS A 172 15.84 17.35 4.86
CA CYS A 172 15.47 18.33 3.83
C CYS A 172 14.88 19.58 4.49
N LEU A 173 15.39 20.77 4.16
CA LEU A 173 14.91 22.04 4.71
C LEU A 173 13.53 22.42 4.17
N LEU A 174 12.89 23.39 4.80
CA LEU A 174 11.68 24.01 4.29
C LEU A 174 11.91 24.58 2.89
N GLY A 175 10.93 24.45 2.00
CA GLY A 175 11.05 24.82 0.58
C GLY A 175 11.63 23.69 -0.28
N SER A 176 11.82 22.46 0.24
CA SER A 176 12.23 21.29 -0.53
C SER A 176 11.07 20.76 -1.37
N ILE A 177 10.88 21.37 -2.54
CA ILE A 177 9.89 20.95 -3.55
C ILE A 177 10.61 20.41 -4.78
N GLY A 178 10.32 19.18 -5.16
CA GLY A 178 10.95 18.50 -6.30
C GLY A 178 12.39 18.05 -6.06
N LYS A 179 13.07 18.58 -5.06
CA LYS A 179 14.42 18.18 -4.62
C LYS A 179 14.62 18.47 -3.14
N CYS A 180 15.50 17.70 -2.49
CA CYS A 180 15.90 17.94 -1.12
C CYS A 180 16.90 19.10 -1.07
N ASN A 181 16.56 20.20 -0.42
CA ASN A 181 17.46 21.29 -0.07
C ASN A 181 18.09 20.95 1.30
N LYS A 182 19.40 21.08 1.43
CA LYS A 182 20.18 20.79 2.64
C LYS A 182 20.76 22.05 3.24
#